data_ee9d1252cd186c6bb3a491f2713c0b99
#
_entry.id   ee9d1252cd186c6bb3a491f2713c0b99
#
_cell.length_a   1.000
_cell.length_b   1.000
_cell.length_c   1.000
_cell.angle_alpha   90.00
_cell.angle_beta   90.00
_cell.angle_gamma   90.00
#
_symmetry.space_group_name_H-M   'P 1'
#
loop_
_entity.id
_entity.type
_entity.pdbx_description
1 polymer ?
#
loop_
_entity_poly.entity_id
_entity_poly.type
_entity_poly.pdbx_seq_one_letter_code
_entity_poly.pdbx_strand_id
1 'polypeptide(L)'
;NWTAPTTATSGLRSSATVLPNNYIPPYHQTTKPMSNTETKKAEPQGIKALINGDSMREQFARALPKHLSPERFQRIAITALTRTPKLQECTPASLMKCLLDLSAMGLEPDGRRAHLIPYGQECTLIIDYKGLVELIRRSGDVVSIRSETVCERDDFTWESGEVTHRINWRENRGAVQAVYAEAVMSSGEKQTAVMTIAEVNAIRERSRAGKGGPWVTDFAEMAKKTAVRRLSKMLPLSSEIMDHVSRDDDQFAQSMRNVTPAAPSFVLPDETPAIEEVAQ
;
A
#
# COMPACT_ATOMS: atom_id res chain seq x y z
N ASN A 1 -52.83 -24.52 -12.67
CA ASN A 1 -52.86 -25.65 -13.61
C ASN A 1 -51.50 -25.90 -14.18
N TRP A 2 -50.76 -26.84 -13.69
CA TRP A 2 -50.25 -28.03 -14.32
C TRP A 2 -49.45 -28.84 -13.32
N THR A 3 -49.90 -29.96 -13.13
CA THR A 3 -49.71 -31.18 -12.38
C THR A 3 -48.39 -31.86 -12.66
N ALA A 4 -47.81 -32.40 -11.59
CA ALA A 4 -46.79 -33.43 -11.62
C ALA A 4 -47.35 -34.79 -12.09
N PRO A 5 -46.52 -35.74 -12.45
CA PRO A 5 -46.81 -37.10 -12.05
C PRO A 5 -45.65 -37.80 -11.29
N THR A 6 -46.15 -38.58 -10.40
CA THR A 6 -45.65 -39.48 -9.40
C THR A 6 -45.18 -40.82 -10.00
N THR A 7 -44.30 -41.51 -9.22
CA THR A 7 -44.08 -42.94 -9.03
C THR A 7 -43.37 -43.76 -10.10
N ALA A 8 -42.39 -44.58 -9.71
CA ALA A 8 -42.61 -45.89 -9.11
C ALA A 8 -41.36 -46.55 -8.54
N THR A 9 -41.52 -47.13 -7.43
CA THR A 9 -40.81 -48.13 -6.63
C THR A 9 -40.52 -49.45 -7.35
N SER A 10 -39.37 -50.07 -7.03
CA SER A 10 -39.17 -51.52 -6.76
C SER A 10 -37.65 -51.78 -6.76
N GLY A 11 -36.99 -52.38 -5.83
CA GLY A 11 -37.35 -53.43 -4.94
C GLY A 11 -36.25 -54.48 -4.95
N LEU A 12 -35.58 -54.70 -3.80
CA LEU A 12 -35.00 -55.96 -3.32
C LEU A 12 -33.88 -56.68 -4.14
N ARG A 13 -32.74 -56.95 -3.62
CA ARG A 13 -32.41 -58.00 -2.64
C ARG A 13 -30.93 -58.06 -2.32
N SER A 14 -30.69 -58.26 -1.06
CA SER A 14 -29.51 -58.77 -0.36
C SER A 14 -28.99 -60.07 -0.96
N SER A 15 -27.65 -60.18 -1.07
CA SER A 15 -26.98 -61.47 -0.92
C SER A 15 -25.54 -61.20 -0.40
N ALA A 16 -25.38 -61.54 0.84
CA ALA A 16 -24.07 -61.70 1.47
C ALA A 16 -23.42 -62.97 0.89
N THR A 17 -22.18 -62.92 0.50
CA THR A 17 -21.34 -64.10 0.27
C THR A 17 -20.01 -63.89 1.00
N VAL A 18 -19.76 -64.85 1.85
CA VAL A 18 -18.68 -65.09 2.77
C VAL A 18 -17.37 -65.24 2.05
N LEU A 19 -16.28 -64.68 2.64
CA LEU A 19 -14.88 -64.88 2.33
C LEU A 19 -14.40 -66.30 2.71
N PRO A 20 -13.39 -66.82 2.04
CA PRO A 20 -12.31 -67.43 2.76
C PRO A 20 -10.90 -66.96 2.37
N ASN A 21 -10.22 -66.53 3.38
CA ASN A 21 -8.92 -66.98 3.83
C ASN A 21 -7.67 -66.95 2.94
N ASN A 22 -6.71 -66.14 3.37
CA ASN A 22 -5.27 -66.30 3.36
C ASN A 22 -4.58 -66.83 2.10
N TYR A 23 -3.93 -65.89 1.38
CA TYR A 23 -2.69 -66.22 0.71
C TYR A 23 -1.72 -65.02 0.85
N ILE A 24 -0.59 -65.22 1.53
CA ILE A 24 0.53 -64.30 1.64
C ILE A 24 1.58 -64.80 0.64
N PRO A 25 1.91 -64.04 -0.44
CA PRO A 25 3.08 -64.35 -1.26
C PRO A 25 4.35 -63.75 -0.67
N PRO A 26 5.50 -64.36 -0.85
CA PRO A 26 6.78 -63.98 -0.23
C PRO A 26 7.34 -62.68 -0.80
N TYR A 27 7.86 -61.84 0.10
CA TYR A 27 8.58 -60.62 -0.17
C TYR A 27 9.81 -60.91 -1.06
N HIS A 28 9.80 -60.47 -2.30
CA HIS A 28 11.02 -60.17 -3.05
C HIS A 28 11.41 -58.73 -2.80
N GLN A 29 12.44 -58.57 -1.98
CA GLN A 29 13.15 -57.27 -1.82
C GLN A 29 13.93 -57.00 -3.10
N THR A 30 13.40 -56.11 -3.94
CA THR A 30 14.20 -55.40 -4.96
C THR A 30 14.33 -53.96 -4.50
N THR A 31 15.41 -53.72 -3.78
CA THR A 31 15.88 -52.37 -3.51
C THR A 31 16.31 -51.72 -4.81
N LYS A 32 15.42 -50.88 -5.37
CA LYS A 32 15.85 -49.86 -6.32
C LYS A 32 16.43 -48.71 -5.52
N PRO A 33 17.61 -48.18 -5.87
CA PRO A 33 18.13 -47.00 -5.22
C PRO A 33 17.19 -45.82 -5.55
N MET A 34 16.64 -45.18 -4.48
CA MET A 34 15.99 -43.89 -4.62
C MET A 34 17.03 -42.92 -5.16
N SER A 35 16.80 -42.44 -6.39
CA SER A 35 17.54 -41.32 -6.92
C SER A 35 17.31 -40.14 -5.99
N ASN A 36 18.36 -39.73 -5.30
CA ASN A 36 18.45 -38.45 -4.65
C ASN A 36 18.19 -37.40 -5.73
N THR A 37 16.97 -36.90 -5.77
CA THR A 37 16.70 -35.62 -6.43
C THR A 37 17.34 -34.59 -5.53
N GLU A 38 18.62 -34.31 -5.78
CA GLU A 38 19.26 -33.12 -5.26
C GLU A 38 18.39 -31.93 -5.68
N THR A 39 17.67 -31.40 -4.72
CA THR A 39 17.09 -30.06 -4.82
C THR A 39 18.27 -29.14 -5.04
N LYS A 40 18.57 -28.81 -6.31
CA LYS A 40 19.47 -27.75 -6.67
C LYS A 40 19.04 -26.52 -5.89
N LYS A 41 19.78 -26.21 -4.83
CA LYS A 41 19.70 -24.95 -4.12
C LYS A 41 19.89 -23.88 -5.18
N ALA A 42 18.79 -23.23 -5.58
CA ALA A 42 18.84 -22.17 -6.58
C ALA A 42 19.85 -21.15 -6.09
N GLU A 43 20.89 -20.91 -6.85
CA GLU A 43 21.79 -19.80 -6.64
C GLU A 43 20.93 -18.53 -6.50
N PRO A 44 21.27 -17.58 -5.65
CA PRO A 44 20.51 -16.35 -5.47
C PRO A 44 20.49 -15.60 -6.81
N GLN A 45 19.48 -15.87 -7.60
CA GLN A 45 19.22 -15.09 -8.81
C GLN A 45 19.05 -13.64 -8.37
N GLY A 46 19.87 -12.75 -8.92
CA GLY A 46 19.78 -11.33 -8.59
C GLY A 46 18.34 -10.83 -8.80
N ILE A 47 17.86 -9.92 -7.97
CA ILE A 47 16.49 -9.38 -7.98
C ILE A 47 16.01 -9.03 -9.43
N LYS A 48 16.91 -8.51 -10.26
CA LYS A 48 16.59 -8.19 -11.68
C LYS A 48 16.25 -9.44 -12.49
N ALA A 49 16.92 -10.56 -12.24
CA ALA A 49 16.63 -11.84 -12.92
C ALA A 49 15.27 -12.39 -12.47
N LEU A 50 14.91 -12.24 -11.19
CA LEU A 50 13.59 -12.62 -10.69
C LEU A 50 12.47 -11.82 -11.38
N ILE A 51 12.64 -10.50 -11.51
CA ILE A 51 11.64 -9.64 -12.17
C ILE A 51 11.50 -9.99 -13.67
N ASN A 52 12.61 -10.32 -14.34
CA ASN A 52 12.60 -10.71 -15.76
C ASN A 52 12.09 -12.13 -16.00
N GLY A 53 11.97 -12.95 -14.98
CA GLY A 53 11.53 -14.33 -15.09
C GLY A 53 10.11 -14.46 -15.65
N ASP A 54 9.86 -15.54 -16.41
CA ASP A 54 8.54 -15.83 -17.00
C ASP A 54 7.45 -15.98 -15.93
N SER A 55 7.79 -16.55 -14.77
CA SER A 55 6.86 -16.68 -13.65
C SER A 55 6.36 -15.32 -13.15
N MET A 56 7.24 -14.33 -13.02
CA MET A 56 6.83 -12.98 -12.62
C MET A 56 6.04 -12.28 -13.73
N ARG A 57 6.39 -12.51 -14.99
CA ARG A 57 5.62 -11.99 -16.12
C ARG A 57 4.19 -12.50 -16.12
N GLU A 58 3.98 -13.79 -15.84
CA GLU A 58 2.64 -14.37 -15.71
C GLU A 58 1.87 -13.79 -14.52
N GLN A 59 2.52 -13.57 -13.37
CA GLN A 59 1.88 -12.94 -12.21
C GLN A 59 1.46 -11.51 -12.54
N PHE A 60 2.32 -10.73 -13.18
CA PHE A 60 1.95 -9.39 -13.64
C PHE A 60 0.83 -9.42 -14.67
N ALA A 61 0.84 -10.37 -15.61
CA ALA A 61 -0.22 -10.50 -16.61
C ALA A 61 -1.58 -10.79 -16.00
N ARG A 62 -1.63 -11.52 -14.88
CA ARG A 62 -2.88 -11.78 -14.13
C ARG A 62 -3.37 -10.60 -13.32
N ALA A 63 -2.45 -9.76 -12.84
CA ALA A 63 -2.77 -8.63 -11.97
C ALA A 63 -2.99 -7.33 -12.73
N LEU A 64 -2.29 -7.11 -13.85
CA LEU A 64 -2.35 -5.86 -14.61
C LEU A 64 -3.71 -5.68 -15.32
N PRO A 65 -4.23 -4.44 -15.32
CA PRO A 65 -5.35 -4.08 -16.19
C PRO A 65 -5.01 -4.29 -17.67
N LYS A 66 -6.02 -4.61 -18.49
CA LYS A 66 -5.87 -4.96 -19.92
C LYS A 66 -5.13 -3.93 -20.78
N HIS A 67 -5.08 -2.68 -20.35
CA HIS A 67 -4.41 -1.59 -21.10
C HIS A 67 -2.90 -1.50 -20.83
N LEU A 68 -2.36 -2.26 -19.88
CA LEU A 68 -0.93 -2.31 -19.58
C LEU A 68 -0.33 -3.65 -19.98
N SER A 69 0.84 -3.63 -20.63
CA SER A 69 1.53 -4.87 -20.96
C SER A 69 2.52 -5.29 -19.87
N PRO A 70 2.57 -6.59 -19.53
CA PRO A 70 3.51 -7.12 -18.53
C PRO A 70 4.97 -6.82 -18.86
N GLU A 71 5.34 -6.88 -20.15
CA GLU A 71 6.71 -6.62 -20.61
C GLU A 71 7.12 -5.16 -20.39
N ARG A 72 6.20 -4.22 -20.63
CA ARG A 72 6.42 -2.81 -20.33
C ARG A 72 6.57 -2.59 -18.85
N PHE A 73 5.70 -3.19 -18.04
CA PHE A 73 5.75 -3.08 -16.59
C PHE A 73 7.09 -3.61 -16.03
N GLN A 74 7.52 -4.81 -16.45
CA GLN A 74 8.81 -5.38 -16.07
C GLN A 74 9.97 -4.43 -16.41
N ARG A 75 9.98 -3.86 -17.61
CA ARG A 75 11.02 -2.92 -18.06
C ARG A 75 11.08 -1.68 -17.18
N ILE A 76 9.93 -1.12 -16.81
CA ILE A 76 9.85 0.05 -15.94
C ILE A 76 10.30 -0.30 -14.52
N ALA A 77 9.91 -1.47 -13.98
CA ALA A 77 10.38 -1.96 -12.69
C ALA A 77 11.90 -2.11 -12.64
N ILE A 78 12.51 -2.69 -13.69
CA ILE A 78 13.98 -2.79 -13.80
C ILE A 78 14.63 -1.41 -13.88
N THR A 79 14.01 -0.47 -14.60
CA THR A 79 14.49 0.90 -14.68
C THR A 79 14.46 1.58 -13.30
N ALA A 80 13.41 1.36 -12.51
CA ALA A 80 13.33 1.86 -11.13
C ALA A 80 14.46 1.31 -10.25
N LEU A 81 14.78 0.01 -10.35
CA LEU A 81 15.91 -0.60 -9.64
C LEU A 81 17.26 -0.04 -10.09
N THR A 82 17.38 0.34 -11.35
CA THR A 82 18.59 0.92 -11.89
C THR A 82 18.79 2.36 -11.40
N ARG A 83 17.70 3.13 -11.31
CA ARG A 83 17.71 4.50 -10.79
C ARG A 83 17.97 4.56 -9.28
N THR A 84 17.50 3.55 -8.54
CA THR A 84 17.65 3.47 -7.08
C THR A 84 18.36 2.17 -6.69
N PRO A 85 19.71 2.13 -6.74
CA PRO A 85 20.47 0.90 -6.50
C PRO A 85 20.19 0.24 -5.14
N LYS A 86 19.89 1.04 -4.11
CA LYS A 86 19.52 0.53 -2.77
C LYS A 86 18.30 -0.38 -2.75
N LEU A 87 17.44 -0.34 -3.77
CA LEU A 87 16.33 -1.29 -3.89
C LEU A 87 16.80 -2.73 -4.13
N GLN A 88 18.02 -2.92 -4.61
CA GLN A 88 18.62 -4.24 -4.80
C GLN A 88 19.10 -4.87 -3.48
N GLU A 89 19.22 -4.06 -2.42
CA GLU A 89 19.57 -4.48 -1.06
C GLU A 89 18.33 -4.89 -0.25
N CYS A 90 17.14 -4.57 -0.76
CA CYS A 90 15.89 -4.97 -0.13
C CYS A 90 15.63 -6.48 -0.27
N THR A 91 14.83 -7.02 0.66
CA THR A 91 14.39 -8.41 0.55
C THR A 91 13.59 -8.60 -0.73
N PRO A 92 13.82 -9.67 -1.50
CA PRO A 92 13.05 -9.97 -2.71
C PRO A 92 11.55 -10.00 -2.45
N ALA A 93 11.14 -10.51 -1.30
CA ALA A 93 9.73 -10.61 -0.91
C ALA A 93 9.05 -9.23 -0.79
N SER A 94 9.69 -8.27 -0.11
CA SER A 94 9.13 -6.92 0.05
C SER A 94 9.02 -6.18 -1.28
N LEU A 95 10.04 -6.31 -2.13
CA LEU A 95 10.04 -5.69 -3.45
C LEU A 95 8.97 -6.31 -4.37
N MET A 96 8.87 -7.65 -4.42
CA MET A 96 7.86 -8.34 -5.24
C MET A 96 6.46 -7.97 -4.78
N LYS A 97 6.21 -7.89 -3.47
CA LYS A 97 4.94 -7.42 -2.92
C LYS A 97 4.59 -6.03 -3.46
N CYS A 98 5.50 -5.06 -3.35
CA CYS A 98 5.26 -3.70 -3.85
C CYS A 98 4.99 -3.68 -5.37
N LEU A 99 5.68 -4.51 -6.16
CA LEU A 99 5.46 -4.59 -7.60
C LEU A 99 4.11 -5.24 -7.94
N LEU A 100 3.69 -6.27 -7.21
CA LEU A 100 2.37 -6.89 -7.40
C LEU A 100 1.24 -5.93 -7.00
N ASP A 101 1.38 -5.22 -5.88
CA ASP A 101 0.44 -4.19 -5.46
C ASP A 101 0.30 -3.10 -6.54
N LEU A 102 1.43 -2.63 -7.11
CA LEU A 102 1.42 -1.68 -8.24
C LEU A 102 0.73 -2.24 -9.47
N SER A 103 0.99 -3.50 -9.81
CA SER A 103 0.39 -4.15 -10.97
C SER A 103 -1.14 -4.26 -10.81
N ALA A 104 -1.63 -4.63 -9.63
CA ALA A 104 -3.06 -4.70 -9.33
C ALA A 104 -3.74 -3.32 -9.45
N MET A 105 -3.08 -2.27 -8.96
CA MET A 105 -3.57 -0.89 -9.12
C MET A 105 -3.41 -0.35 -10.55
N GLY A 106 -2.67 -1.03 -11.42
CA GLY A 106 -2.36 -0.55 -12.77
C GLY A 106 -1.53 0.74 -12.75
N LEU A 107 -0.64 0.90 -11.77
CA LEU A 107 0.33 1.98 -11.71
C LEU A 107 1.74 1.47 -12.00
N GLU A 108 2.53 2.28 -12.68
CA GLU A 108 3.92 1.96 -12.99
C GLU A 108 4.87 2.64 -11.98
N PRO A 109 5.96 1.99 -11.53
CA PRO A 109 6.96 2.60 -10.66
C PRO A 109 7.87 3.56 -11.43
N ASP A 110 7.28 4.58 -12.06
CA ASP A 110 7.96 5.53 -12.94
C ASP A 110 8.68 6.67 -12.20
N GLY A 111 8.49 6.74 -10.88
CA GLY A 111 9.04 7.80 -10.03
C GLY A 111 8.27 9.12 -10.15
N ARG A 112 7.06 9.10 -10.74
CA ARG A 112 6.14 10.25 -10.83
C ARG A 112 4.79 9.95 -10.22
N ARG A 113 4.23 8.77 -10.53
CA ARG A 113 2.93 8.30 -10.04
C ARG A 113 3.07 7.41 -8.82
N ALA A 114 4.13 6.62 -8.81
CA ALA A 114 4.47 5.76 -7.71
C ALA A 114 5.98 5.67 -7.52
N HIS A 115 6.40 5.54 -6.27
CA HIS A 115 7.78 5.46 -5.85
C HIS A 115 8.02 4.18 -5.07
N LEU A 116 9.10 3.48 -5.39
CA LEU A 116 9.64 2.40 -4.58
C LEU A 116 10.77 2.98 -3.72
N ILE A 117 10.61 2.96 -2.41
CA ILE A 117 11.57 3.56 -1.48
C ILE A 117 12.15 2.48 -0.57
N PRO A 118 13.48 2.30 -0.55
CA PRO A 118 14.13 1.38 0.37
C PRO A 118 14.21 1.98 1.78
N TYR A 119 13.67 1.27 2.77
CA TYR A 119 13.84 1.54 4.19
C TYR A 119 14.60 0.38 4.85
N GLY A 120 15.92 0.49 4.94
CA GLY A 120 16.78 -0.62 5.31
C GLY A 120 16.66 -1.75 4.28
N GLN A 121 16.26 -2.93 4.72
CA GLN A 121 16.05 -4.11 3.86
C GLN A 121 14.60 -4.24 3.33
N GLU A 122 13.70 -3.32 3.69
CA GLU A 122 12.31 -3.35 3.26
C GLU A 122 12.05 -2.34 2.13
N CYS A 123 11.41 -2.80 1.06
CA CYS A 123 10.88 -1.94 0.03
C CYS A 123 9.49 -1.45 0.42
N THR A 124 9.27 -0.15 0.32
CA THR A 124 7.97 0.47 0.59
C THR A 124 7.45 1.14 -0.68
N LEU A 125 6.19 0.87 -1.00
CA LEU A 125 5.48 1.55 -2.07
C LEU A 125 4.86 2.85 -1.54
N ILE A 126 5.13 3.97 -2.21
CA ILE A 126 4.47 5.26 -1.96
C ILE A 126 3.79 5.72 -3.25
N ILE A 127 2.46 5.93 -3.18
CA ILE A 127 1.71 6.49 -4.29
C ILE A 127 1.81 8.01 -4.22
N ASP A 128 2.31 8.63 -5.28
CA ASP A 128 2.30 10.09 -5.40
C ASP A 128 0.88 10.61 -5.67
N TYR A 129 0.63 11.90 -5.37
CA TYR A 129 -0.69 12.49 -5.61
C TYR A 129 -1.12 12.40 -7.08
N LYS A 130 -0.17 12.41 -8.02
CA LYS A 130 -0.46 12.22 -9.45
C LYS A 130 -0.97 10.82 -9.76
N GLY A 131 -0.39 9.80 -9.11
CA GLY A 131 -0.89 8.44 -9.19
C GLY A 131 -2.28 8.33 -8.57
N LEU A 132 -2.48 8.96 -7.42
CA LEU A 132 -3.79 8.99 -6.76
C LEU A 132 -4.86 9.67 -7.61
N VAL A 133 -4.56 10.81 -8.21
CA VAL A 133 -5.47 11.50 -9.15
C VAL A 133 -5.78 10.63 -10.37
N GLU A 134 -4.81 9.89 -10.89
CA GLU A 134 -5.03 8.95 -11.99
C GLU A 134 -5.98 7.82 -11.59
N LEU A 135 -5.78 7.24 -10.41
CA LEU A 135 -6.66 6.18 -9.87
C LEU A 135 -8.09 6.70 -9.65
N ILE A 136 -8.22 7.90 -9.09
CA ILE A 136 -9.51 8.56 -8.89
C ILE A 136 -10.23 8.76 -10.23
N ARG A 137 -9.54 9.29 -11.24
CA ARG A 137 -10.14 9.50 -12.58
C ARG A 137 -10.50 8.19 -13.27
N ARG A 138 -9.75 7.14 -13.02
CA ARG A 138 -9.98 5.81 -13.60
C ARG A 138 -11.22 5.11 -13.03
N SER A 139 -11.69 5.48 -11.82
CA SER A 139 -12.94 4.95 -11.28
C SER A 139 -14.15 5.25 -12.16
N GLY A 140 -14.08 6.34 -12.95
CA GLY A 140 -15.18 6.82 -13.80
C GLY A 140 -16.22 7.65 -13.04
N ASP A 141 -16.15 7.66 -11.70
CA ASP A 141 -17.11 8.38 -10.85
C ASP A 141 -16.74 9.85 -10.67
N VAL A 142 -15.48 10.22 -10.97
CA VAL A 142 -14.96 11.57 -10.81
C VAL A 142 -14.61 12.18 -12.15
N VAL A 143 -15.30 13.25 -12.51
CA VAL A 143 -15.11 14.00 -13.77
C VAL A 143 -13.88 14.91 -13.68
N SER A 144 -13.73 15.62 -12.56
CA SER A 144 -12.61 16.53 -12.35
C SER A 144 -12.16 16.54 -10.89
N ILE A 145 -10.88 16.83 -10.72
CA ILE A 145 -10.28 17.04 -9.39
C ILE A 145 -9.34 18.23 -9.50
N ARG A 146 -9.42 19.15 -8.56
CA ARG A 146 -8.57 20.32 -8.45
C ARG A 146 -8.13 20.55 -7.01
N SER A 147 -7.02 21.21 -6.80
CA SER A 147 -6.56 21.67 -5.50
C SER A 147 -5.86 23.00 -5.62
N GLU A 148 -6.14 23.90 -4.69
CA GLU A 148 -5.57 25.23 -4.65
C GLU A 148 -5.25 25.67 -3.23
N THR A 149 -4.23 26.55 -3.11
CA THR A 149 -3.90 27.23 -1.87
C THR A 149 -4.67 28.54 -1.76
N VAL A 150 -5.19 28.81 -0.59
CA VAL A 150 -5.85 30.06 -0.24
C VAL A 150 -4.85 30.93 0.50
N CYS A 151 -4.63 32.13 0.00
CA CYS A 151 -3.70 33.09 0.58
C CYS A 151 -4.45 34.26 1.26
N GLU A 152 -3.73 35.04 2.07
CA GLU A 152 -4.28 36.12 2.89
C GLU A 152 -5.14 37.14 2.14
N ARG A 153 -4.80 37.44 0.88
CA ARG A 153 -5.46 38.47 0.06
C ARG A 153 -6.40 37.89 -0.98
N ASP A 154 -6.66 36.59 -0.92
CA ASP A 154 -7.68 35.94 -1.74
C ASP A 154 -9.05 36.11 -1.06
N ASP A 155 -10.09 36.22 -1.89
CA ASP A 155 -11.48 36.17 -1.41
C ASP A 155 -11.92 34.69 -1.39
N PHE A 156 -12.09 34.14 -0.19
CA PHE A 156 -12.38 32.72 0.01
C PHE A 156 -13.53 32.53 1.01
N THR A 157 -14.54 31.77 0.58
CA THR A 157 -15.60 31.29 1.45
C THR A 157 -15.80 29.80 1.30
N TRP A 158 -16.11 29.15 2.40
CA TRP A 158 -16.48 27.72 2.44
C TRP A 158 -17.70 27.56 3.32
N GLU A 159 -18.84 27.38 2.69
CA GLU A 159 -20.13 27.27 3.36
C GLU A 159 -20.91 26.09 2.81
N SER A 160 -21.49 25.29 3.71
CA SER A 160 -22.32 24.13 3.35
C SER A 160 -21.69 23.15 2.35
N GLY A 161 -20.33 22.99 2.40
CA GLY A 161 -19.59 22.11 1.50
C GLY A 161 -19.18 22.75 0.17
N GLU A 162 -19.67 23.96 -0.15
CA GLU A 162 -19.29 24.68 -1.35
C GLU A 162 -18.13 25.64 -1.10
N VAL A 163 -17.20 25.66 -2.07
CA VAL A 163 -16.05 26.57 -2.08
C VAL A 163 -16.26 27.64 -3.14
N THR A 164 -16.20 28.89 -2.72
CA THR A 164 -16.02 30.03 -3.60
C THR A 164 -14.64 30.61 -3.37
N HIS A 165 -13.81 30.66 -4.40
CA HIS A 165 -12.44 31.15 -4.32
C HIS A 165 -12.13 32.07 -5.48
N ARG A 166 -11.85 33.35 -5.16
CA ARG A 166 -11.40 34.37 -6.11
C ARG A 166 -9.94 34.73 -5.81
N ILE A 167 -9.06 34.30 -6.69
CA ILE A 167 -7.62 34.52 -6.55
C ILE A 167 -7.27 35.94 -6.93
N ASN A 168 -6.54 36.63 -6.07
CA ASN A 168 -6.01 37.94 -6.38
C ASN A 168 -4.74 37.85 -7.25
N TRP A 169 -4.93 37.94 -8.56
CA TRP A 169 -3.83 37.87 -9.54
C TRP A 169 -3.08 39.19 -9.71
N ARG A 170 -3.58 40.27 -9.17
CA ARG A 170 -3.02 41.64 -9.41
C ARG A 170 -1.98 42.02 -8.41
N GLU A 171 -1.97 41.41 -7.24
CA GLU A 171 -1.11 41.75 -6.12
C GLU A 171 -0.41 40.51 -5.55
N ASN A 172 0.58 40.75 -4.68
CA ASN A 172 1.12 39.65 -3.90
C ASN A 172 0.01 39.04 -3.03
N ARG A 173 -0.27 37.79 -3.17
CA ARG A 173 -1.34 37.07 -2.47
C ARG A 173 -1.13 36.96 -0.95
N GLY A 174 0.10 37.20 -0.45
CA GLY A 174 0.44 37.02 0.98
C GLY A 174 0.74 35.57 1.34
N ALA A 175 0.71 35.27 2.64
CA ALA A 175 0.99 33.93 3.16
C ALA A 175 -0.19 32.97 2.90
N VAL A 176 0.13 31.67 2.77
CA VAL A 176 -0.89 30.62 2.65
C VAL A 176 -1.61 30.45 3.97
N GLN A 177 -2.94 30.55 3.98
CA GLN A 177 -3.81 30.42 5.15
C GLN A 177 -4.53 29.08 5.20
N ALA A 178 -4.89 28.55 4.03
CA ALA A 178 -5.58 27.29 3.89
C ALA A 178 -5.23 26.63 2.55
N VAL A 179 -5.64 25.40 2.39
CA VAL A 179 -5.59 24.65 1.15
C VAL A 179 -6.88 23.85 1.01
N TYR A 180 -7.36 23.69 -0.19
CA TYR A 180 -8.50 22.81 -0.45
C TYR A 180 -8.26 21.91 -1.65
N ALA A 181 -9.00 20.81 -1.69
CA ALA A 181 -9.16 19.97 -2.85
C ALA A 181 -10.66 19.76 -3.09
N GLU A 182 -11.08 19.79 -4.35
CA GLU A 182 -12.46 19.59 -4.78
C GLU A 182 -12.50 18.56 -5.89
N ALA A 183 -13.42 17.62 -5.80
CA ALA A 183 -13.77 16.67 -6.84
C ALA A 183 -15.21 16.90 -7.29
N VAL A 184 -15.45 16.87 -8.60
CA VAL A 184 -16.77 16.89 -9.20
C VAL A 184 -17.08 15.47 -9.65
N MET A 185 -18.14 14.91 -9.09
CA MET A 185 -18.59 13.55 -9.38
C MET A 185 -19.36 13.52 -10.72
N SER A 186 -19.48 12.35 -11.33
CA SER A 186 -20.29 12.15 -12.53
C SER A 186 -21.79 12.45 -12.31
N SER A 187 -22.26 12.38 -11.07
CA SER A 187 -23.59 12.82 -10.64
C SER A 187 -23.77 14.34 -10.65
N GLY A 188 -22.69 15.12 -10.78
CA GLY A 188 -22.67 16.57 -10.59
C GLY A 188 -22.45 17.02 -9.15
N GLU A 189 -22.46 16.09 -8.19
CA GLU A 189 -22.14 16.36 -6.79
C GLU A 189 -20.68 16.77 -6.63
N LYS A 190 -20.43 17.70 -5.71
CA LYS A 190 -19.09 18.14 -5.36
C LYS A 190 -18.69 17.57 -3.99
N GLN A 191 -17.49 16.99 -3.95
CA GLN A 191 -16.84 16.57 -2.72
C GLN A 191 -15.67 17.52 -2.46
N THR A 192 -15.62 18.12 -1.27
CA THR A 192 -14.60 19.12 -0.95
C THR A 192 -13.92 18.81 0.39
N ALA A 193 -12.60 18.90 0.40
CA ALA A 193 -11.80 18.85 1.61
C ALA A 193 -11.03 20.15 1.76
N VAL A 194 -11.28 20.88 2.84
CA VAL A 194 -10.56 22.10 3.21
C VAL A 194 -9.67 21.81 4.41
N MET A 195 -8.47 22.33 4.40
CA MET A 195 -7.49 22.22 5.50
C MET A 195 -6.91 23.58 5.81
N THR A 196 -6.88 23.91 7.09
CA THR A 196 -6.16 25.07 7.59
C THR A 196 -4.66 24.87 7.50
N ILE A 197 -3.90 25.97 7.49
CA ILE A 197 -2.44 25.89 7.49
C ILE A 197 -1.89 25.17 8.75
N ALA A 198 -2.60 25.27 9.87
CA ALA A 198 -2.24 24.56 11.10
C ALA A 198 -2.34 23.04 10.94
N GLU A 199 -3.41 22.54 10.31
CA GLU A 199 -3.57 21.11 10.01
C GLU A 199 -2.50 20.61 9.03
N VAL A 200 -2.17 21.40 8.00
CA VAL A 200 -1.10 21.08 7.05
C VAL A 200 0.25 21.00 7.75
N ASN A 201 0.56 21.96 8.62
CA ASN A 201 1.80 21.98 9.39
C ASN A 201 1.89 20.79 10.36
N ALA A 202 0.80 20.40 11.01
CA ALA A 202 0.76 19.22 11.85
C ALA A 202 1.10 17.91 11.06
N ILE A 203 0.71 17.84 9.79
CA ILE A 203 1.09 16.73 8.90
C ILE A 203 2.55 16.85 8.48
N ARG A 204 3.01 18.07 8.17
CA ARG A 204 4.42 18.33 7.85
C ARG A 204 5.34 17.90 8.98
N GLU A 205 5.02 18.23 10.22
CA GLU A 205 5.82 17.89 11.41
C GLU A 205 5.96 16.38 11.60
N ARG A 206 4.90 15.62 11.27
CA ARG A 206 4.93 14.14 11.30
C ARG A 206 5.66 13.52 10.11
N SER A 207 5.94 14.28 9.06
CA SER A 207 6.62 13.79 7.88
C SER A 207 8.12 13.66 8.12
N ARG A 208 8.74 12.55 7.69
CA ARG A 208 10.21 12.37 7.73
C ARG A 208 10.96 13.50 7.03
N ALA A 209 10.40 14.07 5.97
CA ALA A 209 10.95 15.17 5.20
C ALA A 209 10.44 16.54 5.67
N GLY A 210 9.74 16.63 6.78
CA GLY A 210 9.07 17.85 7.25
C GLY A 210 10.01 19.05 7.47
N LYS A 211 11.27 18.78 7.81
CA LYS A 211 12.30 19.81 8.04
C LYS A 211 13.17 20.10 6.82
N GLY A 212 12.92 19.46 5.67
CA GLY A 212 13.75 19.62 4.46
C GLY A 212 12.99 19.23 3.20
N GLY A 213 13.71 19.23 2.04
CA GLY A 213 13.15 18.82 0.77
C GLY A 213 11.91 19.62 0.34
N PRO A 214 10.92 18.99 -0.34
CA PRO A 214 9.78 19.70 -0.93
C PRO A 214 8.91 20.47 0.07
N TRP A 215 8.90 20.09 1.35
CA TRP A 215 8.19 20.84 2.39
C TRP A 215 8.79 22.24 2.66
N VAL A 216 10.06 22.44 2.26
CA VAL A 216 10.74 23.74 2.39
C VAL A 216 10.78 24.49 1.06
N THR A 217 11.09 23.78 -0.04
CA THR A 217 11.24 24.40 -1.37
C THR A 217 9.90 24.64 -2.08
N ASP A 218 8.90 23.77 -1.85
CA ASP A 218 7.65 23.73 -2.61
C ASP A 218 6.43 23.54 -1.68
N PHE A 219 6.37 24.33 -0.62
CA PHE A 219 5.36 24.19 0.43
C PHE A 219 3.93 24.15 -0.12
N ALA A 220 3.59 25.05 -1.07
CA ALA A 220 2.27 25.13 -1.65
C ALA A 220 1.87 23.84 -2.38
N GLU A 221 2.81 23.22 -3.12
CA GLU A 221 2.55 21.95 -3.80
C GLU A 221 2.39 20.78 -2.80
N MET A 222 3.16 20.80 -1.70
CA MET A 222 3.00 19.81 -0.64
C MET A 222 1.68 19.96 0.10
N ALA A 223 1.22 21.20 0.32
CA ALA A 223 -0.10 21.47 0.89
C ALA A 223 -1.22 20.96 -0.01
N LYS A 224 -1.16 21.27 -1.31
CA LYS A 224 -2.12 20.76 -2.32
C LYS A 224 -2.15 19.23 -2.38
N LYS A 225 -0.97 18.59 -2.40
CA LYS A 225 -0.86 17.12 -2.29
C LYS A 225 -1.57 16.57 -1.06
N THR A 226 -1.41 17.22 0.08
CA THR A 226 -2.02 16.81 1.35
C THR A 226 -3.55 16.92 1.30
N ALA A 227 -4.08 18.01 0.73
CA ALA A 227 -5.51 18.21 0.55
C ALA A 227 -6.13 17.16 -0.39
N VAL A 228 -5.48 16.87 -1.52
CA VAL A 228 -5.93 15.81 -2.45
C VAL A 228 -5.95 14.45 -1.76
N ARG A 229 -4.93 14.15 -0.93
CA ARG A 229 -4.86 12.89 -0.18
C ARG A 229 -5.97 12.81 0.87
N ARG A 230 -6.30 13.91 1.54
CA ARG A 230 -7.44 13.97 2.46
C ARG A 230 -8.77 13.74 1.74
N LEU A 231 -8.96 14.41 0.60
CA LEU A 231 -10.15 14.27 -0.23
C LEU A 231 -10.34 12.83 -0.73
N SER A 232 -9.27 12.17 -1.17
CA SER A 232 -9.34 10.82 -1.75
C SER A 232 -9.94 9.78 -0.81
N LYS A 233 -9.87 10.00 0.52
CA LYS A 233 -10.49 9.11 1.51
C LYS A 233 -12.02 9.16 1.53
N MET A 234 -12.61 10.19 0.92
CA MET A 234 -14.06 10.36 0.81
C MET A 234 -14.59 10.00 -0.57
N LEU A 235 -13.71 9.71 -1.52
CA LEU A 235 -14.08 9.37 -2.89
C LEU A 235 -14.29 7.86 -3.06
N PRO A 236 -15.13 7.41 -3.98
CA PRO A 236 -15.38 6.01 -4.27
C PRO A 236 -14.15 5.40 -4.97
N LEU A 237 -13.18 4.99 -4.19
CA LEU A 237 -12.02 4.24 -4.64
C LEU A 237 -12.22 2.75 -4.31
N SER A 238 -11.59 1.86 -5.10
CA SER A 238 -11.60 0.45 -4.76
C SER A 238 -10.97 0.20 -3.37
N SER A 239 -11.43 -0.83 -2.68
CA SER A 239 -10.93 -1.19 -1.34
C SER A 239 -9.40 -1.37 -1.33
N GLU A 240 -8.84 -1.94 -2.39
CA GLU A 240 -7.40 -2.13 -2.56
C GLU A 240 -6.64 -0.80 -2.57
N ILE A 241 -7.16 0.21 -3.30
CA ILE A 241 -6.56 1.56 -3.34
C ILE A 241 -6.68 2.24 -1.99
N MET A 242 -7.85 2.12 -1.34
CA MET A 242 -8.08 2.70 -0.01
C MET A 242 -7.14 2.12 1.04
N ASP A 243 -6.90 0.80 1.01
CA ASP A 243 -5.95 0.14 1.89
C ASP A 243 -4.52 0.68 1.72
N HIS A 244 -4.08 0.91 0.48
CA HIS A 244 -2.76 1.48 0.23
C HIS A 244 -2.66 2.93 0.68
N VAL A 245 -3.67 3.75 0.43
CA VAL A 245 -3.73 5.14 0.90
C VAL A 245 -3.69 5.20 2.43
N SER A 246 -4.38 4.30 3.12
CA SER A 246 -4.40 4.23 4.58
C SER A 246 -3.07 3.73 5.15
N ARG A 247 -2.47 2.69 4.57
CA ARG A 247 -1.16 2.16 5.00
C ARG A 247 -0.04 3.18 4.87
N ASP A 248 -0.06 4.01 3.85
CA ASP A 248 0.90 5.10 3.70
C ASP A 248 0.82 6.09 4.87
N ASP A 249 -0.40 6.38 5.36
CA ASP A 249 -0.60 7.24 6.53
C ASP A 249 -0.13 6.55 7.83
N ASP A 250 -0.39 5.24 7.98
CA ASP A 250 0.02 4.44 9.13
C ASP A 250 1.55 4.24 9.19
N GLN A 251 2.21 4.06 8.05
CA GLN A 251 3.67 3.99 7.98
C GLN A 251 4.31 5.33 8.37
N PHE A 252 3.68 6.44 8.04
CA PHE A 252 4.05 7.75 8.58
C PHE A 252 3.91 7.79 10.12
N ALA A 253 2.83 7.23 10.66
CA ALA A 253 2.58 7.19 12.11
C ALA A 253 3.49 6.20 12.86
N GLN A 254 3.77 5.01 12.28
CA GLN A 254 4.63 3.97 12.89
C GLN A 254 6.10 4.36 12.90
N SER A 255 6.58 5.10 11.89
CA SER A 255 7.95 5.60 11.89
C SER A 255 8.24 6.58 13.03
N MET A 256 7.20 7.16 13.63
CA MET A 256 7.29 8.04 14.79
C MET A 256 7.32 7.27 16.12
N ARG A 257 6.70 6.08 16.20
CA ARG A 257 6.73 5.25 17.43
C ARG A 257 8.10 4.64 17.70
N ASN A 258 8.89 4.40 16.66
CA ASN A 258 10.23 3.82 16.79
C ASN A 258 11.34 4.84 17.14
N VAL A 259 11.01 6.10 17.37
CA VAL A 259 11.96 7.17 17.75
C VAL A 259 11.76 7.61 19.20
N THR A 260 10.92 6.93 19.98
CA THR A 260 10.89 7.16 21.43
C THR A 260 12.23 6.69 21.97
N PRO A 261 13.11 7.58 22.51
CA PRO A 261 14.31 7.14 23.19
C PRO A 261 13.86 6.18 24.31
N ALA A 262 14.54 5.05 24.46
CA ALA A 262 14.33 4.19 25.60
C ALA A 262 14.38 5.08 26.84
N ALA A 263 13.29 5.08 27.62
CA ALA A 263 13.25 5.83 28.86
C ALA A 263 14.48 5.44 29.65
N PRO A 264 15.26 6.38 30.19
CA PRO A 264 16.40 6.06 31.03
C PRO A 264 15.89 5.15 32.14
N SER A 265 16.41 3.96 32.23
CA SER A 265 16.15 3.04 33.34
C SER A 265 16.62 3.74 34.61
N PHE A 266 15.67 4.25 35.37
CA PHE A 266 15.92 4.81 36.69
C PHE A 266 16.22 3.63 37.61
N VAL A 267 17.49 3.38 37.82
CA VAL A 267 17.96 2.45 38.86
C VAL A 267 17.76 3.19 40.18
N LEU A 268 16.75 2.77 40.94
CA LEU A 268 16.63 3.21 42.33
C LEU A 268 17.88 2.75 43.10
N PRO A 269 18.56 3.64 43.84
CA PRO A 269 19.60 3.21 44.76
C PRO A 269 18.96 2.34 45.84
N ASP A 270 19.60 1.19 46.08
CA ASP A 270 19.25 0.27 47.15
C ASP A 270 19.59 0.97 48.49
N GLU A 271 18.61 1.65 49.10
CA GLU A 271 18.71 2.14 50.46
C GLU A 271 18.32 1.01 51.40
N THR A 272 19.30 0.22 51.81
CA THR A 272 19.22 -0.57 53.04
C THR A 272 19.57 0.36 54.21
N PRO A 273 18.66 0.69 55.11
CA PRO A 273 19.04 1.33 56.35
C PRO A 273 19.75 0.32 57.26
N ALA A 274 21.01 0.61 57.54
CA ALA A 274 21.74 -0.07 58.63
C ALA A 274 21.05 0.30 59.96
N ILE A 275 20.45 -0.70 60.62
CA ILE A 275 20.00 -0.56 62.00
C ILE A 275 21.25 -0.70 62.86
N GLU A 276 21.76 0.39 63.36
CA GLU A 276 22.69 0.40 64.49
C GLU A 276 21.97 -0.04 65.78
N GLU A 277 22.29 -1.21 66.22
CA GLU A 277 21.94 -1.76 67.55
C GLU A 277 22.80 -1.05 68.58
N VAL A 278 22.20 -0.07 69.30
CA VAL A 278 22.85 0.52 70.50
C VAL A 278 22.51 -0.35 71.69
N ALA A 279 23.51 -1.08 72.15
CA ALA A 279 23.52 -1.77 73.46
C ALA A 279 23.68 -0.73 74.55
N GLN A 280 22.73 -0.64 75.49
CA GLN A 280 22.93 -0.53 76.94
C GLN A 280 21.64 -0.87 77.67
#